data_d6942cc4e089c8a5dea7310e8354ce96
#
_entry.id   d6942cc4e089c8a5dea7310e8354ce96
#
_cell.length_a   1.000
_cell.length_b   1.000
_cell.length_c   1.000
_cell.angle_alpha   90.00
_cell.angle_beta   90.00
_cell.angle_gamma   90.00
#
_symmetry.space_group_name_H-M   'P 1'
#
loop_
_entity.id
_entity.type
_entity.pdbx_description
1 polymer ?
#
loop_
_entity_poly.entity_id
_entity_poly.type
_entity_poly.pdbx_seq_one_letter_code
_entity_poly.pdbx_strand_id
1 'polypeptide(L)'
;MNKFIVFEGLDACGKTTLSSLYAKEMNTIVHNAVVPEAHDLRKVIDSYDSKESAFLFFLLNNLLKSNEVSKVLNDEDIILDRYIFSTLAYQTIMLGEDIVKNIFDTLRINKKILLPEVIIFVKADIETINNRIETRGGTVQWYGDAVTQNNSVESAYHKVFEWFDIPIVEVDTSEKHGRSVEENYQLMKNRVERVLSGGNNLYSF
;
A
#
# COMPACT_ATOMS: atom_id res chain seq x y z
N MET A 1 -19.07 -10.18 8.98
CA MET A 1 -17.79 -10.74 8.54
C MET A 1 -16.77 -9.62 8.66
N ASN A 2 -15.67 -9.86 9.34
CA ASN A 2 -14.63 -8.83 9.51
C ASN A 2 -13.97 -8.52 8.18
N LYS A 3 -13.45 -7.30 8.03
CA LYS A 3 -12.93 -6.75 6.78
C LYS A 3 -11.40 -6.70 6.81
N PHE A 4 -10.80 -7.03 5.69
CA PHE A 4 -9.38 -6.83 5.44
C PHE A 4 -9.18 -5.73 4.40
N ILE A 5 -8.63 -4.59 4.82
CA ILE A 5 -8.46 -3.37 4.02
C ILE A 5 -6.98 -2.99 3.99
N VAL A 6 -6.49 -2.64 2.82
CA VAL A 6 -5.09 -2.26 2.63
C VAL A 6 -4.99 -0.84 2.11
N PHE A 7 -4.17 -0.03 2.76
CA PHE A 7 -3.78 1.28 2.29
C PHE A 7 -2.45 1.20 1.55
N GLU A 8 -2.42 1.68 0.33
CA GLU A 8 -1.25 1.73 -0.54
C GLU A 8 -1.00 3.15 -1.05
N GLY A 9 0.18 3.40 -1.55
CA GLY A 9 0.55 4.70 -2.13
C GLY A 9 1.98 5.11 -1.78
N LEU A 10 2.38 6.26 -2.31
CA LEU A 10 3.71 6.85 -2.15
C LEU A 10 3.99 7.31 -0.71
N ASP A 11 5.24 7.60 -0.41
CA ASP A 11 5.58 8.24 0.87
C ASP A 11 5.09 9.69 0.89
N ALA A 12 4.75 10.18 2.08
CA ALA A 12 4.19 11.52 2.31
C ALA A 12 2.87 11.85 1.56
N CYS A 13 2.23 10.89 0.88
CA CYS A 13 0.93 11.11 0.25
C CYS A 13 -0.25 11.20 1.22
N GLY A 14 -0.05 11.03 2.54
CA GLY A 14 -1.12 11.11 3.54
C GLY A 14 -1.74 9.77 3.94
N LYS A 15 -1.18 8.65 3.49
CA LYS A 15 -1.63 7.28 3.81
C LYS A 15 -1.87 7.05 5.29
N THR A 16 -0.84 7.24 6.11
CA THR A 16 -0.89 7.01 7.57
C THR A 16 -1.94 7.88 8.25
N THR A 17 -2.17 9.10 7.78
CA THR A 17 -3.20 9.99 8.33
C THR A 17 -4.59 9.42 8.05
N LEU A 18 -4.88 9.06 6.80
CA LEU A 18 -6.19 8.54 6.42
C LEU A 18 -6.46 7.15 7.00
N SER A 19 -5.46 6.27 7.03
CA SER A 19 -5.60 4.94 7.63
C SER A 19 -5.85 5.00 9.13
N SER A 20 -5.18 5.92 9.84
CA SER A 20 -5.41 6.13 11.28
C SER A 20 -6.81 6.66 11.60
N LEU A 21 -7.32 7.60 10.78
CA LEU A 21 -8.70 8.09 10.92
C LEU A 21 -9.71 6.97 10.67
N TYR A 22 -9.49 6.18 9.63
CA TYR A 22 -10.37 5.08 9.29
C TYR A 22 -10.36 3.96 10.34
N ALA A 23 -9.18 3.61 10.86
CA ALA A 23 -9.03 2.63 11.93
C ALA A 23 -9.75 3.08 13.23
N LYS A 24 -9.61 4.36 13.57
CA LYS A 24 -10.32 4.93 14.73
C LYS A 24 -11.84 4.81 14.59
N GLU A 25 -12.39 5.07 13.43
CA GLU A 25 -13.82 4.95 13.18
C GLU A 25 -14.29 3.48 13.21
N MET A 26 -13.50 2.57 12.66
CA MET A 26 -13.76 1.13 12.68
C MET A 26 -13.50 0.48 14.05
N ASN A 27 -13.05 1.26 15.05
CA ASN A 27 -12.65 0.78 16.37
C ASN A 27 -11.60 -0.35 16.31
N THR A 28 -10.64 -0.21 15.42
CA THR A 28 -9.49 -1.10 15.26
C THR A 28 -8.18 -0.31 15.20
N ILE A 29 -7.08 -0.97 14.91
CA ILE A 29 -5.76 -0.37 14.76
C ILE A 29 -5.22 -0.54 13.34
N VAL A 30 -4.25 0.31 12.98
CA VAL A 30 -3.48 0.12 11.74
C VAL A 30 -2.31 -0.80 12.04
N HIS A 31 -2.25 -1.92 11.33
CA HIS A 31 -1.14 -2.86 11.42
C HIS A 31 0.00 -2.45 10.47
N ASN A 32 1.23 -2.64 10.92
CA ASN A 32 2.42 -2.39 10.09
C ASN A 32 2.62 -3.49 9.04
N ALA A 33 3.16 -3.10 7.87
CA ALA A 33 3.49 -4.05 6.81
C ALA A 33 4.52 -5.09 7.23
N VAL A 34 5.55 -4.69 8.00
CA VAL A 34 6.63 -5.58 8.44
C VAL A 34 6.22 -6.27 9.74
N VAL A 35 6.30 -7.60 9.76
CA VAL A 35 6.06 -8.36 10.98
C VAL A 35 7.18 -8.09 12.01
N PRO A 36 6.87 -8.05 13.32
CA PRO A 36 7.87 -7.71 14.35
C PRO A 36 9.14 -8.56 14.28
N GLU A 37 9.02 -9.84 13.99
CA GLU A 37 10.11 -10.80 13.90
C GLU A 37 11.07 -10.53 12.74
N ALA A 38 10.62 -9.79 11.73
CA ALA A 38 11.42 -9.46 10.55
C ALA A 38 12.17 -8.11 10.66
N HIS A 39 11.95 -7.33 11.72
CA HIS A 39 12.53 -5.98 11.85
C HIS A 39 14.07 -5.97 11.86
N ASP A 40 14.70 -6.92 12.56
CA ASP A 40 16.17 -6.96 12.60
C ASP A 40 16.75 -7.48 11.28
N LEU A 41 16.10 -8.47 10.67
CA LEU A 41 16.48 -8.94 9.34
C LEU A 41 16.34 -7.82 8.29
N ARG A 42 15.31 -6.97 8.43
CA ARG A 42 15.11 -5.80 7.58
C ARG A 42 16.33 -4.88 7.58
N LYS A 43 16.89 -4.57 8.76
CA LYS A 43 18.08 -3.72 8.89
C LYS A 43 19.30 -4.32 8.18
N VAL A 44 19.44 -5.65 8.26
CA VAL A 44 20.52 -6.37 7.56
C VAL A 44 20.32 -6.27 6.05
N ILE A 45 19.11 -6.55 5.55
CA ILE A 45 18.79 -6.48 4.12
C ILE A 45 19.00 -5.07 3.58
N ASP A 46 18.56 -4.05 4.30
CA ASP A 46 18.70 -2.64 3.92
C ASP A 46 20.19 -2.20 3.88
N SER A 47 21.09 -2.91 4.54
CA SER A 47 22.54 -2.66 4.49
C SER A 47 23.24 -3.26 3.27
N TYR A 48 22.58 -4.15 2.53
CA TYR A 48 23.11 -4.76 1.30
C TYR A 48 22.50 -4.07 0.08
N ASP A 49 23.32 -3.80 -0.93
CA ASP A 49 22.85 -3.31 -2.23
C ASP A 49 22.46 -4.50 -3.13
N SER A 50 21.45 -5.25 -2.70
CA SER A 50 20.92 -6.40 -3.44
C SER A 50 19.39 -6.30 -3.58
N LYS A 51 18.95 -6.01 -4.80
CA LYS A 51 17.53 -5.90 -5.17
C LYS A 51 16.81 -7.25 -5.00
N GLU A 52 17.49 -8.33 -5.36
CA GLU A 52 16.96 -9.69 -5.25
C GLU A 52 16.76 -10.07 -3.78
N SER A 53 17.73 -9.76 -2.93
CA SER A 53 17.61 -10.03 -1.48
C SER A 53 16.48 -9.22 -0.85
N ALA A 54 16.33 -7.96 -1.24
CA ALA A 54 15.21 -7.12 -0.80
C ALA A 54 13.87 -7.70 -1.28
N PHE A 55 13.78 -8.15 -2.53
CA PHE A 55 12.55 -8.74 -3.05
C PHE A 55 12.15 -10.03 -2.30
N LEU A 56 13.09 -10.94 -2.13
CA LEU A 56 12.84 -12.19 -1.40
C LEU A 56 12.46 -11.94 0.07
N PHE A 57 13.12 -10.98 0.71
CA PHE A 57 12.76 -10.55 2.06
C PHE A 57 11.31 -10.04 2.14
N PHE A 58 10.93 -9.11 1.26
CA PHE A 58 9.57 -8.58 1.29
C PHE A 58 8.52 -9.62 0.90
N LEU A 59 8.81 -10.55 0.01
CA LEU A 59 7.91 -11.67 -0.29
C LEU A 59 7.72 -12.56 0.94
N LEU A 60 8.80 -12.94 1.62
CA LEU A 60 8.70 -13.73 2.85
C LEU A 60 7.90 -12.98 3.92
N ASN A 61 8.20 -11.69 4.13
CA ASN A 61 7.46 -10.86 5.05
C ASN A 61 5.95 -10.81 4.74
N ASN A 62 5.57 -10.67 3.46
CA ASN A 62 4.17 -10.68 3.06
C ASN A 62 3.49 -12.05 3.30
N LEU A 63 4.20 -13.16 3.13
CA LEU A 63 3.69 -14.48 3.49
C LEU A 63 3.43 -14.61 5.00
N LEU A 64 4.36 -14.14 5.82
CA LEU A 64 4.21 -14.11 7.28
C LEU A 64 3.04 -13.22 7.70
N LYS A 65 2.95 -12.01 7.11
CA LYS A 65 1.86 -11.08 7.37
C LYS A 65 0.51 -11.64 6.93
N SER A 66 0.44 -12.32 5.80
CA SER A 66 -0.78 -13.00 5.35
C SER A 66 -1.26 -14.04 6.37
N ASN A 67 -0.34 -14.82 6.94
CA ASN A 67 -0.67 -15.79 7.98
C ASN A 67 -1.12 -15.12 9.30
N GLU A 68 -0.50 -14.00 9.67
CA GLU A 68 -0.92 -13.19 10.83
C GLU A 68 -2.35 -12.67 10.62
N VAL A 69 -2.59 -11.97 9.50
CA VAL A 69 -3.90 -11.41 9.14
C VAL A 69 -4.98 -12.49 9.12
N SER A 70 -4.73 -13.66 8.52
CA SER A 70 -5.71 -14.73 8.44
C SER A 70 -6.18 -15.27 9.80
N LYS A 71 -5.34 -15.14 10.82
CA LYS A 71 -5.70 -15.53 12.19
C LYS A 71 -6.52 -14.46 12.88
N VAL A 72 -6.06 -13.21 12.81
CA VAL A 72 -6.68 -12.06 13.49
C VAL A 72 -8.02 -11.68 12.85
N LEU A 73 -8.16 -11.84 11.53
CA LEU A 73 -9.38 -11.51 10.79
C LEU A 73 -10.64 -12.27 11.25
N ASN A 74 -10.46 -13.38 11.98
CA ASN A 74 -11.61 -14.07 12.58
C ASN A 74 -12.25 -13.27 13.72
N ASP A 75 -11.48 -12.41 14.38
CA ASP A 75 -11.86 -11.74 15.61
C ASP A 75 -12.13 -10.24 15.39
N GLU A 76 -11.39 -9.58 14.47
CA GLU A 76 -11.49 -8.14 14.24
C GLU A 76 -11.21 -7.72 12.79
N ASP A 77 -11.63 -6.49 12.45
CA ASP A 77 -11.30 -5.84 11.16
C ASP A 77 -9.80 -5.52 11.10
N ILE A 78 -9.19 -5.74 9.95
CA ILE A 78 -7.77 -5.51 9.73
C ILE A 78 -7.56 -4.36 8.73
N ILE A 79 -6.77 -3.39 9.15
CA ILE A 79 -6.26 -2.30 8.30
C ILE A 79 -4.74 -2.42 8.24
N LEU A 80 -4.19 -2.58 7.03
CA LEU A 80 -2.75 -2.56 6.81
C LEU A 80 -2.30 -1.26 6.14
N ASP A 81 -1.22 -0.66 6.65
CA ASP A 81 -0.43 0.36 5.93
C ASP A 81 0.66 -0.35 5.14
N ARG A 82 0.46 -0.52 3.85
CA ARG A 82 1.21 -1.30 2.86
C ARG A 82 1.09 -2.82 3.02
N TYR A 83 1.11 -3.50 1.87
CA TYR A 83 1.11 -4.95 1.77
C TYR A 83 1.86 -5.41 0.52
N ILE A 84 1.44 -6.55 -0.05
CA ILE A 84 2.06 -7.17 -1.22
C ILE A 84 2.13 -6.23 -2.43
N PHE A 85 1.17 -5.32 -2.60
CA PHE A 85 1.10 -4.42 -3.75
C PHE A 85 2.28 -3.45 -3.80
N SER A 86 2.70 -2.89 -2.65
CA SER A 86 3.95 -2.11 -2.53
C SER A 86 5.15 -2.94 -2.98
N THR A 87 5.28 -4.15 -2.48
CA THR A 87 6.40 -5.04 -2.85
C THR A 87 6.45 -5.25 -4.35
N LEU A 88 5.32 -5.61 -4.96
CA LEU A 88 5.26 -5.86 -6.40
C LEU A 88 5.54 -4.60 -7.22
N ALA A 89 4.95 -3.45 -6.85
CA ALA A 89 5.14 -2.20 -7.58
C ALA A 89 6.60 -1.74 -7.57
N TYR A 90 7.24 -1.69 -6.41
CA TYR A 90 8.64 -1.28 -6.30
C TYR A 90 9.59 -2.27 -6.97
N GLN A 91 9.36 -3.57 -6.82
CA GLN A 91 10.22 -4.58 -7.42
C GLN A 91 10.05 -4.68 -8.93
N THR A 92 8.87 -4.38 -9.47
CA THR A 92 8.66 -4.27 -10.93
C THR A 92 9.56 -3.20 -11.56
N ILE A 93 9.79 -2.08 -10.87
CA ILE A 93 10.72 -1.03 -11.33
C ILE A 93 12.16 -1.52 -11.28
N MET A 94 12.51 -2.30 -10.27
CA MET A 94 13.91 -2.68 -9.98
C MET A 94 14.37 -3.91 -10.74
N LEU A 95 13.51 -4.90 -10.92
CA LEU A 95 13.83 -6.22 -11.47
C LEU A 95 13.14 -6.49 -12.82
N GLY A 96 12.15 -5.67 -13.19
CA GLY A 96 11.32 -5.86 -14.36
C GLY A 96 10.03 -6.64 -14.07
N GLU A 97 8.99 -6.31 -14.83
CA GLU A 97 7.64 -6.82 -14.64
C GLU A 97 7.54 -8.34 -14.76
N ASP A 98 8.15 -8.92 -15.79
CA ASP A 98 8.07 -10.35 -16.07
C ASP A 98 8.63 -11.21 -14.93
N ILE A 99 9.77 -10.81 -14.37
CA ILE A 99 10.41 -11.53 -13.26
C ILE A 99 9.51 -11.50 -12.03
N VAL A 100 9.04 -10.31 -11.66
CA VAL A 100 8.23 -10.12 -10.47
C VAL A 100 6.90 -10.84 -10.58
N LYS A 101 6.23 -10.72 -11.73
CA LYS A 101 4.95 -11.35 -12.00
C LYS A 101 5.03 -12.87 -11.98
N ASN A 102 6.04 -13.47 -12.62
CA ASN A 102 6.23 -14.92 -12.65
C ASN A 102 6.44 -15.52 -11.25
N ILE A 103 7.26 -14.87 -10.42
CA ILE A 103 7.48 -15.29 -9.03
C ILE A 103 6.20 -15.16 -8.23
N PHE A 104 5.50 -14.02 -8.35
CA PHE A 104 4.25 -13.78 -7.63
C PHE A 104 3.14 -14.75 -8.05
N ASP A 105 2.97 -15.03 -9.34
CA ASP A 105 1.94 -15.96 -9.85
C ASP A 105 2.10 -17.36 -9.25
N THR A 106 3.34 -17.80 -9.00
CA THR A 106 3.60 -19.06 -8.30
C THR A 106 3.00 -19.07 -6.88
N LEU A 107 3.11 -17.96 -6.15
CA LEU A 107 2.53 -17.82 -4.80
C LEU A 107 1.01 -17.68 -4.85
N ARG A 108 0.48 -16.93 -5.81
CA ARG A 108 -0.95 -16.70 -6.00
C ARG A 108 -1.71 -17.97 -6.35
N ILE A 109 -1.19 -18.78 -7.28
CA ILE A 109 -1.80 -20.05 -7.69
C ILE A 109 -1.95 -20.99 -6.48
N ASN A 110 -0.98 -20.98 -5.58
CA ASN A 110 -1.02 -21.78 -4.36
C ASN A 110 -1.85 -21.15 -3.21
N LYS A 111 -2.54 -20.03 -3.45
CA LYS A 111 -3.35 -19.31 -2.45
C LYS A 111 -2.58 -19.03 -1.14
N LYS A 112 -1.31 -18.67 -1.25
CA LYS A 112 -0.44 -18.41 -0.10
C LYS A 112 -0.50 -16.97 0.40
N ILE A 113 -1.12 -16.08 -0.36
CA ILE A 113 -1.32 -14.67 -0.02
C ILE A 113 -2.81 -14.42 0.12
N LEU A 114 -3.23 -13.97 1.31
CA LEU A 114 -4.58 -13.49 1.56
C LEU A 114 -4.75 -12.13 0.87
N LEU A 115 -5.86 -11.94 0.17
CA LEU A 115 -6.15 -10.71 -0.55
C LEU A 115 -7.19 -9.87 0.21
N PRO A 116 -7.10 -8.53 0.20
CA PRO A 116 -8.07 -7.65 0.85
C PRO A 116 -9.37 -7.55 0.05
N GLU A 117 -10.46 -7.12 0.71
CA GLU A 117 -11.72 -6.79 0.06
C GLU A 117 -11.65 -5.48 -0.74
N VAL A 118 -10.76 -4.56 -0.34
CA VAL A 118 -10.55 -3.28 -1.04
C VAL A 118 -9.14 -2.78 -0.81
N ILE A 119 -8.57 -2.17 -1.84
CA ILE A 119 -7.31 -1.41 -1.75
C ILE A 119 -7.67 0.07 -1.77
N ILE A 120 -7.14 0.82 -0.81
CA ILE A 120 -7.23 2.28 -0.79
C ILE A 120 -5.89 2.82 -1.26
N PHE A 121 -5.85 3.32 -2.49
CA PHE A 121 -4.65 3.89 -3.09
C PHE A 121 -4.63 5.40 -2.88
N VAL A 122 -3.76 5.86 -1.97
CA VAL A 122 -3.60 7.27 -1.64
C VAL A 122 -2.45 7.85 -2.47
N LYS A 123 -2.74 8.91 -3.19
CA LYS A 123 -1.77 9.62 -4.01
C LYS A 123 -1.75 11.13 -3.73
N ALA A 124 -0.68 11.77 -4.13
CA ALA A 124 -0.55 13.23 -4.15
C ALA A 124 0.46 13.61 -5.25
N ASP A 125 0.35 14.82 -5.78
CA ASP A 125 1.33 15.34 -6.71
C ASP A 125 2.69 15.58 -6.03
N ILE A 126 3.71 15.69 -6.87
CA ILE A 126 5.11 15.77 -6.39
C ILE A 126 5.35 17.03 -5.56
N GLU A 127 4.70 18.14 -5.91
CA GLU A 127 4.82 19.40 -5.17
C GLU A 127 4.31 19.22 -3.73
N THR A 128 3.13 18.65 -3.58
CA THR A 128 2.54 18.31 -2.29
C THR A 128 3.43 17.37 -1.47
N ILE A 129 4.00 16.33 -2.11
CA ILE A 129 4.88 15.37 -1.44
C ILE A 129 6.14 16.06 -0.93
N ASN A 130 6.80 16.86 -1.77
CA ASN A 130 8.01 17.58 -1.40
C ASN A 130 7.77 18.55 -0.24
N ASN A 131 6.70 19.36 -0.31
CA ASN A 131 6.33 20.28 0.77
C ASN A 131 6.14 19.56 2.11
N ARG A 132 5.49 18.39 2.08
CA ARG A 132 5.25 17.58 3.29
C ARG A 132 6.53 16.96 3.85
N ILE A 133 7.45 16.55 2.99
CA ILE A 133 8.75 16.00 3.40
C ILE A 133 9.60 17.08 4.04
N GLU A 134 9.72 18.25 3.41
CA GLU A 134 10.45 19.40 3.93
C GLU A 134 9.89 19.84 5.30
N THR A 135 8.57 19.94 5.42
CA THR A 135 7.90 20.32 6.67
C THR A 135 8.20 19.34 7.83
N ARG A 136 8.41 18.05 7.52
CA ARG A 136 8.74 17.01 8.51
C ARG A 136 10.23 16.95 8.86
N GLY A 137 11.08 17.78 8.24
CA GLY A 137 12.53 17.75 8.42
C GLY A 137 13.18 16.45 7.95
N GLY A 138 12.53 15.72 7.05
CA GLY A 138 12.95 14.43 6.56
C GLY A 138 13.58 14.50 5.17
N THR A 139 14.36 13.47 4.84
CA THR A 139 14.75 13.15 3.47
C THR A 139 13.94 11.95 2.98
N VAL A 140 13.62 11.91 1.69
CA VAL A 140 13.02 10.72 1.07
C VAL A 140 13.99 9.55 1.23
N GLN A 141 13.66 8.60 2.08
CA GLN A 141 14.59 7.49 2.43
C GLN A 141 14.73 6.42 1.34
N TRP A 142 13.95 6.46 0.27
CA TRP A 142 13.89 5.34 -0.66
C TRP A 142 14.00 5.78 -2.12
N TYR A 143 15.16 5.43 -2.74
CA TYR A 143 15.41 5.36 -4.18
C TYR A 143 15.41 6.65 -5.02
N GLY A 144 16.52 7.39 -5.04
CA GLY A 144 16.91 8.36 -6.08
C GLY A 144 16.00 9.59 -6.22
N ASP A 145 16.15 10.34 -7.30
CA ASP A 145 15.41 11.59 -7.54
C ASP A 145 13.89 11.45 -7.44
N ALA A 146 13.30 12.08 -6.43
CA ALA A 146 11.88 11.95 -6.06
C ALA A 146 10.90 12.21 -7.23
N VAL A 147 11.24 13.10 -8.14
CA VAL A 147 10.36 13.50 -9.25
C VAL A 147 10.19 12.40 -10.30
N THR A 148 11.31 11.81 -10.75
CA THR A 148 11.28 10.78 -11.81
C THR A 148 10.68 9.48 -11.27
N GLN A 149 10.81 9.24 -9.97
CA GLN A 149 10.36 8.03 -9.33
C GLN A 149 8.86 8.05 -8.98
N ASN A 150 8.28 9.18 -8.61
CA ASN A 150 6.85 9.23 -8.28
C ASN A 150 5.97 8.77 -9.44
N ASN A 151 6.20 9.28 -10.64
CA ASN A 151 5.43 8.88 -11.82
C ASN A 151 5.66 7.41 -12.19
N SER A 152 6.89 6.91 -12.04
CA SER A 152 7.20 5.50 -12.30
C SER A 152 6.62 4.57 -11.24
N VAL A 153 6.61 4.95 -9.97
CA VAL A 153 6.02 4.15 -8.88
C VAL A 153 4.50 4.14 -8.98
N GLU A 154 3.84 5.28 -9.23
CA GLU A 154 2.40 5.33 -9.44
C GLU A 154 2.00 4.46 -10.64
N SER A 155 2.71 4.57 -11.77
CA SER A 155 2.49 3.72 -12.95
C SER A 155 2.69 2.24 -12.65
N ALA A 156 3.69 1.89 -11.84
CA ALA A 156 3.93 0.50 -11.43
C ALA A 156 2.81 -0.05 -10.54
N TYR A 157 2.26 0.78 -9.63
CA TYR A 157 1.07 0.40 -8.86
C TYR A 157 -0.12 0.10 -9.75
N HIS A 158 -0.42 0.96 -10.73
CA HIS A 158 -1.54 0.73 -11.64
C HIS A 158 -1.37 -0.57 -12.42
N LYS A 159 -0.18 -0.84 -12.96
CA LYS A 159 0.12 -2.13 -13.62
C LYS A 159 -0.07 -3.33 -12.69
N VAL A 160 0.42 -3.22 -11.46
CA VAL A 160 0.27 -4.30 -10.47
C VAL A 160 -1.21 -4.51 -10.11
N PHE A 161 -1.98 -3.45 -9.97
CA PHE A 161 -3.41 -3.56 -9.69
C PHE A 161 -4.19 -4.33 -10.77
N GLU A 162 -3.79 -4.22 -12.05
CA GLU A 162 -4.37 -5.00 -13.15
C GLU A 162 -4.18 -6.53 -12.99
N TRP A 163 -3.24 -6.97 -12.15
CA TRP A 163 -3.05 -8.39 -11.88
C TRP A 163 -4.09 -8.99 -10.93
N PHE A 164 -4.92 -8.15 -10.33
CA PHE A 164 -5.89 -8.54 -9.28
C PHE A 164 -7.30 -8.14 -9.65
N ASP A 165 -8.26 -8.98 -9.26
CA ASP A 165 -9.68 -8.66 -9.30
C ASP A 165 -10.11 -8.17 -7.91
N ILE A 166 -9.60 -6.99 -7.51
CA ILE A 166 -9.87 -6.36 -6.21
C ILE A 166 -10.29 -4.93 -6.48
N PRO A 167 -11.39 -4.45 -5.86
CA PRO A 167 -11.78 -3.06 -5.94
C PRO A 167 -10.68 -2.12 -5.42
N ILE A 168 -10.45 -1.03 -6.17
CA ILE A 168 -9.47 0.00 -5.79
C ILE A 168 -10.20 1.32 -5.63
N VAL A 169 -10.00 1.95 -4.47
CA VAL A 169 -10.47 3.30 -4.17
C VAL A 169 -9.28 4.26 -4.21
N GLU A 170 -9.21 5.07 -5.25
CA GLU A 170 -8.17 6.10 -5.34
C GLU A 170 -8.56 7.38 -4.61
N VAL A 171 -7.61 7.95 -3.88
CA VAL A 171 -7.77 9.22 -3.16
C VAL A 171 -6.57 10.11 -3.46
N ASP A 172 -6.80 11.18 -4.20
CA ASP A 172 -5.81 12.21 -4.46
C ASP A 172 -5.87 13.28 -3.36
N THR A 173 -4.80 13.39 -2.57
CA THR A 173 -4.68 14.32 -1.45
C THR A 173 -3.83 15.56 -1.79
N SER A 174 -3.61 15.82 -3.06
CA SER A 174 -2.82 16.96 -3.52
C SER A 174 -3.38 18.30 -3.00
N GLU A 175 -2.49 19.18 -2.57
CA GLU A 175 -2.85 20.50 -2.02
C GLU A 175 -3.55 21.39 -3.05
N LYS A 176 -3.27 21.20 -4.34
CA LYS A 176 -3.97 21.90 -5.45
C LYS A 176 -5.50 21.77 -5.41
N HIS A 177 -6.02 20.73 -4.77
CA HIS A 177 -7.48 20.55 -4.63
C HIS A 177 -8.09 21.39 -3.51
N GLY A 178 -7.28 22.03 -2.67
CA GLY A 178 -7.73 22.87 -1.56
C GLY A 178 -8.53 22.13 -0.49
N ARG A 179 -8.49 20.80 -0.48
CA ARG A 179 -9.24 19.97 0.47
C ARG A 179 -8.47 19.79 1.78
N SER A 180 -9.18 19.93 2.88
CA SER A 180 -8.69 19.56 4.20
C SER A 180 -8.51 18.04 4.34
N VAL A 181 -7.82 17.62 5.41
CA VAL A 181 -7.67 16.19 5.75
C VAL A 181 -9.04 15.56 5.95
N GLU A 182 -9.96 16.25 6.63
CA GLU A 182 -11.32 15.75 6.88
C GLU A 182 -12.10 15.56 5.59
N GLU A 183 -12.05 16.51 4.65
CA GLU A 183 -12.73 16.38 3.36
C GLU A 183 -12.18 15.22 2.52
N ASN A 184 -10.85 15.02 2.51
CA ASN A 184 -10.23 13.87 1.87
C ASN A 184 -10.65 12.55 2.54
N TYR A 185 -10.75 12.53 3.87
CA TYR A 185 -11.23 11.38 4.62
C TYR A 185 -12.68 11.03 4.28
N GLN A 186 -13.59 12.00 4.29
CA GLN A 186 -15.00 11.77 3.96
C GLN A 186 -15.18 11.31 2.52
N LEU A 187 -14.43 11.88 1.57
CA LEU A 187 -14.42 11.43 0.18
C LEU A 187 -14.00 9.96 0.06
N MET A 188 -12.91 9.59 0.71
CA MET A 188 -12.41 8.21 0.77
C MET A 188 -13.45 7.27 1.36
N LYS A 189 -13.96 7.59 2.55
CA LYS A 189 -14.94 6.78 3.27
C LYS A 189 -16.18 6.48 2.43
N ASN A 190 -16.78 7.50 1.84
CA ASN A 190 -17.97 7.36 1.00
C ASN A 190 -17.72 6.42 -0.20
N ARG A 191 -16.53 6.45 -0.77
CA ARG A 191 -16.14 5.56 -1.88
C ARG A 191 -15.96 4.11 -1.40
N VAL A 192 -15.28 3.93 -0.27
CA VAL A 192 -15.05 2.60 0.34
C VAL A 192 -16.39 1.95 0.71
N GLU A 193 -17.29 2.68 1.37
CA GLU A 193 -18.60 2.18 1.75
C GLU A 193 -19.44 1.75 0.53
N ARG A 194 -19.38 2.52 -0.55
CA ARG A 194 -20.07 2.18 -1.81
C ARG A 194 -19.52 0.87 -2.40
N VAL A 195 -18.21 0.72 -2.44
CA VAL A 195 -17.54 -0.49 -2.94
C VAL A 195 -17.90 -1.70 -2.09
N LEU A 196 -17.80 -1.59 -0.77
CA LEU A 196 -18.08 -2.68 0.16
C LEU A 196 -19.58 -3.07 0.23
N SER A 197 -20.48 -2.16 -0.16
CA SER A 197 -21.93 -2.45 -0.26
C SER A 197 -22.37 -3.07 -1.60
N GLY A 198 -21.41 -3.40 -2.48
CA GLY A 198 -21.69 -4.00 -3.78
C GLY A 198 -22.09 -3.00 -4.88
N GLY A 199 -21.84 -1.69 -4.66
CA GLY A 199 -21.98 -0.67 -5.70
C GLY A 199 -20.93 -0.88 -6.80
N ASN A 200 -21.32 -0.70 -8.07
CA ASN A 200 -20.42 -0.88 -9.21
C ASN A 200 -19.08 -0.16 -9.02
N ASN A 201 -18.00 -0.89 -9.26
CA ASN A 201 -16.64 -0.35 -9.36
C ASN A 201 -16.63 0.77 -10.39
N LEU A 202 -16.60 2.01 -9.95
CA LEU A 202 -16.26 3.12 -10.83
C LEU A 202 -14.74 3.32 -10.71
N TYR A 203 -13.97 2.67 -11.60
CA TYR A 203 -12.69 3.20 -12.01
C TYR A 203 -12.94 4.58 -12.59
N SER A 204 -12.78 5.62 -11.79
CA SER A 204 -12.66 6.97 -12.32
C SER A 204 -11.17 7.27 -12.41
N PHE A 205 -10.62 7.07 -13.61
CA PHE A 205 -9.36 7.66 -14.03
C PHE A 205 -9.43 9.19 -14.02
#